data_9d1f5e913d698589ef5c8cee5c469e53
#
_entry.id   9d1f5e913d698589ef5c8cee5c469e53
#
_cell.length_a   1.000
_cell.length_b   1.000
_cell.length_c   1.000
_cell.angle_alpha   90.00
_cell.angle_beta   90.00
_cell.angle_gamma   90.00
#
_symmetry.space_group_name_H-M   'P 1'
#
loop_
_entity.id
_entity.type
_entity.pdbx_description
1 polymer ?
#
loop_
_entity_poly.entity_id
_entity_poly.type
_entity_poly.pdbx_seq_one_letter_code
_entity_poly.pdbx_strand_id
1 'polypeptide(L)'
;MTEAPMIWKHVMLAAALAAGLASGQAHAQSSAKAAEQAAFLFTYDVDRGKQDAFEAGYAAHLQWHAAHADALPWFGWYVTSGPRTGLFVDGTFGVPFAAMDRRPDPAGDGADMEARVLPYAKARAYSAHVLWPEPSTVRSLEERQPSPVLDVYSPRVAPGDVAAFEAALLAAAQAGQTGKGALGWTWYRLAGGGDLGSYLVLVPRRAWADLAGRPADLAGLMAAAYGASPDQARAAVLVKGVEVETWSYKPKLSRLP
;
A
#
# COMPACT_ATOMS: atom_id res chain seq x y z
N MET A 1 -69.68 0.96 22.78
CA MET A 1 -68.36 1.44 23.26
C MET A 1 -67.49 0.22 23.34
N THR A 2 -66.72 -0.03 22.28
CA THR A 2 -65.83 -1.19 22.18
C THR A 2 -64.39 -0.64 22.03
N GLU A 3 -63.59 -0.94 23.01
CA GLU A 3 -62.16 -0.55 23.03
C GLU A 3 -61.36 -1.29 21.95
N ALA A 4 -60.62 -0.56 21.17
CA ALA A 4 -59.69 -1.12 20.17
C ALA A 4 -58.43 -1.61 20.88
N PRO A 5 -57.81 -2.75 20.45
CA PRO A 5 -56.73 -3.40 21.20
C PRO A 5 -55.44 -2.67 21.04
N MET A 6 -54.72 -2.59 22.13
CA MET A 6 -53.41 -1.96 22.40
C MET A 6 -52.21 -2.70 21.73
N ILE A 7 -52.37 -3.25 20.57
CA ILE A 7 -51.32 -4.07 19.90
C ILE A 7 -50.43 -3.27 18.94
N TRP A 8 -50.89 -2.10 18.49
CA TRP A 8 -50.16 -1.32 17.47
C TRP A 8 -49.00 -0.46 17.99
N LYS A 9 -48.94 -0.18 19.29
CA LYS A 9 -47.86 0.65 19.85
C LYS A 9 -46.51 -0.09 19.97
N HIS A 10 -46.52 -1.41 20.04
CA HIS A 10 -45.28 -2.21 20.20
C HIS A 10 -44.63 -2.58 18.84
N VAL A 11 -45.38 -2.59 17.75
CA VAL A 11 -44.86 -2.90 16.41
C VAL A 11 -44.02 -1.74 15.85
N MET A 12 -44.43 -0.49 16.13
CA MET A 12 -43.71 0.69 15.63
C MET A 12 -42.39 0.92 16.35
N LEU A 13 -42.24 0.50 17.61
CA LEU A 13 -40.98 0.64 18.36
C LEU A 13 -39.94 -0.39 17.92
N ALA A 14 -40.36 -1.58 17.55
CA ALA A 14 -39.46 -2.63 17.05
C ALA A 14 -38.91 -2.31 15.65
N ALA A 15 -39.70 -1.66 14.79
CA ALA A 15 -39.21 -1.26 13.46
C ALA A 15 -38.19 -0.11 13.51
N ALA A 16 -38.33 0.82 14.46
CA ALA A 16 -37.37 1.91 14.61
C ALA A 16 -36.01 1.43 15.19
N LEU A 17 -36.01 0.44 16.08
CA LEU A 17 -34.76 -0.16 16.59
C LEU A 17 -34.03 -1.01 15.52
N ALA A 18 -34.78 -1.73 14.67
CA ALA A 18 -34.17 -2.53 13.60
C ALA A 18 -33.53 -1.65 12.50
N ALA A 19 -34.10 -0.50 12.18
CA ALA A 19 -33.55 0.45 11.23
C ALA A 19 -32.27 1.15 11.79
N GLY A 20 -32.21 1.42 13.09
CA GLY A 20 -31.04 2.00 13.73
C GLY A 20 -29.84 1.04 13.80
N LEU A 21 -30.09 -0.25 14.01
CA LEU A 21 -29.04 -1.29 14.02
C LEU A 21 -28.50 -1.58 12.62
N ALA A 22 -29.35 -1.57 11.58
CA ALA A 22 -28.95 -1.80 10.21
C ALA A 22 -28.06 -0.65 9.67
N SER A 23 -28.37 0.60 10.02
CA SER A 23 -27.56 1.76 9.63
C SER A 23 -26.21 1.80 10.37
N GLY A 24 -26.16 1.40 11.65
CA GLY A 24 -24.92 1.29 12.42
C GLY A 24 -23.99 0.20 11.86
N GLN A 25 -24.53 -0.94 11.46
CA GLN A 25 -23.77 -2.02 10.86
C GLN A 25 -23.25 -1.68 9.45
N ALA A 26 -24.04 -0.97 8.64
CA ALA A 26 -23.61 -0.52 7.31
C ALA A 26 -22.46 0.51 7.38
N HIS A 27 -22.49 1.43 8.36
CA HIS A 27 -21.40 2.38 8.58
C HIS A 27 -20.15 1.71 9.14
N ALA A 28 -20.30 0.74 10.06
CA ALA A 28 -19.16 -0.03 10.58
C ALA A 28 -18.51 -0.91 9.50
N GLN A 29 -19.30 -1.54 8.64
CA GLN A 29 -18.78 -2.32 7.50
C GLN A 29 -18.14 -1.44 6.43
N SER A 30 -18.66 -0.23 6.18
CA SER A 30 -18.08 0.71 5.22
C SER A 30 -16.75 1.27 5.72
N SER A 31 -16.63 1.61 7.02
CA SER A 31 -15.38 2.08 7.61
C SER A 31 -14.34 0.96 7.75
N ALA A 32 -14.73 -0.27 8.09
CA ALA A 32 -13.86 -1.43 8.11
C ALA A 32 -13.32 -1.75 6.70
N LYS A 33 -14.15 -1.69 5.67
CA LYS A 33 -13.73 -1.94 4.28
C LYS A 33 -12.74 -0.88 3.76
N ALA A 34 -12.85 0.37 4.20
CA ALA A 34 -11.87 1.43 3.89
C ALA A 34 -10.56 1.27 4.68
N ALA A 35 -10.59 0.68 5.88
CA ALA A 35 -9.41 0.46 6.73
C ALA A 35 -8.60 -0.79 6.37
N GLU A 36 -9.11 -1.68 5.53
CA GLU A 36 -8.51 -2.98 5.22
C GLU A 36 -7.69 -3.05 3.92
N GLN A 37 -7.37 -1.93 3.28
CA GLN A 37 -6.55 -1.99 2.07
C GLN A 37 -5.10 -2.29 2.44
N ALA A 38 -4.63 -3.44 1.98
CA ALA A 38 -3.27 -3.92 2.19
C ALA A 38 -2.42 -3.75 0.94
N ALA A 39 -1.10 -3.76 1.15
CA ALA A 39 -0.09 -3.99 0.15
C ALA A 39 0.81 -5.14 0.60
N PHE A 40 1.10 -6.07 -0.29
CA PHE A 40 2.02 -7.17 -0.07
C PHE A 40 3.17 -7.04 -1.05
N LEU A 41 4.41 -7.08 -0.55
CA LEU A 41 5.61 -6.94 -1.35
C LEU A 41 6.49 -8.18 -1.21
N PHE A 42 7.00 -8.66 -2.33
CA PHE A 42 7.95 -9.76 -2.43
C PHE A 42 9.20 -9.26 -3.14
N THR A 43 10.37 -9.68 -2.69
CA THR A 43 11.64 -9.21 -3.22
C THR A 43 12.50 -10.40 -3.64
N TYR A 44 13.10 -10.30 -4.82
CA TYR A 44 13.93 -11.34 -5.43
C TYR A 44 15.28 -10.78 -5.82
N ASP A 45 16.32 -11.57 -5.56
CA ASP A 45 17.67 -11.34 -6.04
C ASP A 45 17.88 -12.23 -7.28
N VAL A 46 17.88 -11.60 -8.44
CA VAL A 46 18.03 -12.31 -9.72
C VAL A 46 19.49 -12.71 -9.90
N ASP A 47 19.74 -13.98 -10.19
CA ASP A 47 21.08 -14.52 -10.38
C ASP A 47 21.79 -13.81 -11.54
N ARG A 48 23.07 -13.53 -11.36
CA ARG A 48 23.87 -12.83 -12.37
C ARG A 48 23.84 -13.54 -13.71
N GLY A 49 23.48 -12.81 -14.77
CA GLY A 49 23.37 -13.31 -16.12
C GLY A 49 22.12 -14.16 -16.40
N LYS A 50 21.16 -14.19 -15.46
CA LYS A 50 19.89 -14.91 -15.60
C LYS A 50 18.67 -14.01 -15.77
N GLN A 51 18.87 -12.70 -15.93
CA GLN A 51 17.77 -11.75 -15.98
C GLN A 51 16.72 -12.09 -17.05
N ASP A 52 17.14 -12.39 -18.30
CA ASP A 52 16.19 -12.72 -19.37
C ASP A 52 15.39 -13.98 -19.08
N ALA A 53 16.04 -15.00 -18.50
CA ALA A 53 15.38 -16.25 -18.10
C ALA A 53 14.41 -16.01 -16.94
N PHE A 54 14.80 -15.20 -15.96
CA PHE A 54 13.93 -14.78 -14.87
C PHE A 54 12.71 -14.03 -15.38
N GLU A 55 12.90 -13.03 -16.24
CA GLU A 55 11.79 -12.22 -16.78
C GLU A 55 10.83 -13.09 -17.62
N ALA A 56 11.36 -14.01 -18.42
CA ALA A 56 10.53 -14.95 -19.18
C ALA A 56 9.74 -15.89 -18.24
N GLY A 57 10.39 -16.42 -17.23
CA GLY A 57 9.75 -17.27 -16.21
C GLY A 57 8.68 -16.54 -15.42
N TYR A 58 8.98 -15.32 -14.98
CA TYR A 58 8.05 -14.48 -14.24
C TYR A 58 6.83 -14.05 -15.10
N ALA A 59 7.05 -13.69 -16.37
CA ALA A 59 5.96 -13.40 -17.30
C ALA A 59 5.06 -14.63 -17.53
N ALA A 60 5.64 -15.84 -17.62
CA ALA A 60 4.88 -17.08 -17.71
C ALA A 60 4.09 -17.38 -16.42
N HIS A 61 4.67 -17.08 -15.26
CA HIS A 61 3.99 -17.18 -13.97
C HIS A 61 2.78 -16.22 -13.87
N LEU A 62 2.89 -15.00 -14.38
CA LEU A 62 1.73 -14.09 -14.47
C LEU A 62 0.61 -14.65 -15.38
N GLN A 63 0.93 -15.43 -16.42
CA GLN A 63 -0.08 -16.13 -17.22
C GLN A 63 -0.72 -17.28 -16.44
N TRP A 64 0.04 -17.94 -15.54
CA TRP A 64 -0.52 -18.93 -14.62
C TRP A 64 -1.60 -18.28 -13.73
N HIS A 65 -1.36 -17.11 -13.14
CA HIS A 65 -2.37 -16.36 -12.38
C HIS A 65 -3.61 -16.04 -13.23
N ALA A 66 -3.42 -15.64 -14.48
CA ALA A 66 -4.53 -15.36 -15.40
C ALA A 66 -5.37 -16.62 -15.68
N ALA A 67 -4.71 -17.78 -15.90
CA ALA A 67 -5.36 -19.04 -16.18
C ALA A 67 -6.15 -19.59 -14.98
N HIS A 68 -5.75 -19.24 -13.75
CA HIS A 68 -6.41 -19.64 -12.50
C HIS A 68 -7.39 -18.62 -11.97
N ALA A 69 -7.79 -17.63 -12.80
CA ALA A 69 -8.74 -16.57 -12.43
C ALA A 69 -8.34 -15.81 -11.13
N ASP A 70 -7.03 -15.65 -10.89
CA ASP A 70 -6.55 -14.81 -9.79
C ASP A 70 -6.96 -13.36 -10.04
N ALA A 71 -7.71 -12.76 -9.11
CA ALA A 71 -8.19 -11.40 -9.20
C ALA A 71 -7.20 -10.36 -8.68
N LEU A 72 -6.06 -10.79 -8.12
CA LEU A 72 -5.07 -9.88 -7.56
C LEU A 72 -4.34 -9.12 -8.68
N PRO A 73 -4.17 -7.79 -8.54
CA PRO A 73 -3.25 -7.05 -9.39
C PRO A 73 -1.81 -7.36 -8.96
N TRP A 74 -0.95 -7.66 -9.90
CA TRP A 74 0.47 -7.89 -9.67
C TRP A 74 1.28 -6.81 -10.40
N PHE A 75 2.03 -6.04 -9.65
CA PHE A 75 2.93 -5.02 -10.16
C PHE A 75 4.37 -5.51 -10.04
N GLY A 76 5.24 -5.18 -11.00
CA GLY A 76 6.65 -5.54 -10.98
C GLY A 76 7.55 -4.35 -11.23
N TRP A 77 8.65 -4.27 -10.47
CA TRP A 77 9.68 -3.23 -10.59
C TRP A 77 11.08 -3.82 -10.46
N TYR A 78 12.06 -3.11 -11.05
CA TYR A 78 13.45 -3.25 -10.62
C TYR A 78 13.85 -2.05 -9.77
N VAL A 79 14.56 -2.32 -8.67
CA VAL A 79 15.22 -1.30 -7.86
C VAL A 79 16.42 -0.81 -8.66
N THR A 80 16.42 0.47 -9.04
CA THR A 80 17.42 1.06 -9.93
C THR A 80 18.41 1.97 -9.21
N SER A 81 18.08 2.39 -7.99
CA SER A 81 19.01 3.08 -7.09
C SER A 81 18.67 2.82 -5.62
N GLY A 82 19.64 2.96 -4.73
CA GLY A 82 19.51 2.75 -3.30
C GLY A 82 20.12 1.44 -2.82
N PRO A 83 19.89 1.07 -1.53
CA PRO A 83 20.58 -0.07 -0.90
C PRO A 83 20.28 -1.43 -1.58
N ARG A 84 19.11 -1.58 -2.19
CA ARG A 84 18.67 -2.84 -2.82
C ARG A 84 18.75 -2.80 -4.35
N THR A 85 19.62 -1.94 -4.92
CA THR A 85 19.81 -1.84 -6.38
C THR A 85 20.04 -3.20 -7.03
N GLY A 86 19.29 -3.48 -8.11
CA GLY A 86 19.36 -4.73 -8.86
C GLY A 86 18.31 -5.76 -8.45
N LEU A 87 17.67 -5.62 -7.29
CA LEU A 87 16.60 -6.53 -6.88
C LEU A 87 15.32 -6.28 -7.72
N PHE A 88 14.60 -7.37 -7.99
CA PHE A 88 13.24 -7.32 -8.50
C PHE A 88 12.28 -7.29 -7.31
N VAL A 89 11.28 -6.43 -7.38
CA VAL A 89 10.20 -6.32 -6.39
C VAL A 89 8.89 -6.51 -7.12
N ASP A 90 8.07 -7.42 -6.65
CA ASP A 90 6.67 -7.46 -7.05
C ASP A 90 5.75 -7.16 -5.87
N GLY A 91 4.50 -6.88 -6.17
CA GLY A 91 3.51 -6.65 -5.12
C GLY A 91 2.10 -6.51 -5.63
N THR A 92 1.18 -6.71 -4.70
CA THR A 92 -0.25 -6.44 -4.88
C THR A 92 -0.68 -5.35 -3.92
N PHE A 93 -1.53 -4.43 -4.40
CA PHE A 93 -1.96 -3.23 -3.68
C PHE A 93 -3.48 -3.04 -3.78
N GLY A 94 -4.05 -2.36 -2.80
CA GLY A 94 -5.48 -2.05 -2.79
C GLY A 94 -6.39 -3.25 -2.61
N VAL A 95 -5.91 -4.28 -1.92
CA VAL A 95 -6.64 -5.52 -1.65
C VAL A 95 -6.84 -5.69 -0.14
N PRO A 96 -7.94 -6.33 0.33
CA PRO A 96 -8.07 -6.66 1.74
C PRO A 96 -7.09 -7.78 2.13
N PHE A 97 -6.64 -7.83 3.40
CA PHE A 97 -5.79 -8.91 3.89
C PHE A 97 -6.37 -10.30 3.58
N ALA A 98 -7.68 -10.46 3.76
CA ALA A 98 -8.40 -11.70 3.47
C ALA A 98 -8.35 -12.13 1.99
N ALA A 99 -7.86 -11.30 1.07
CA ALA A 99 -7.65 -11.70 -0.31
C ALA A 99 -6.56 -12.78 -0.43
N MET A 100 -5.56 -12.73 0.45
CA MET A 100 -4.49 -13.75 0.48
C MET A 100 -5.00 -15.12 0.94
N ASP A 101 -6.01 -15.15 1.81
CA ASP A 101 -6.65 -16.40 2.28
C ASP A 101 -7.54 -17.03 1.19
N ARG A 102 -7.98 -16.23 0.21
CA ARG A 102 -8.92 -16.63 -0.85
C ARG A 102 -8.26 -16.80 -2.22
N ARG A 103 -6.93 -16.89 -2.28
CA ARG A 103 -6.25 -17.18 -3.55
C ARG A 103 -6.74 -18.51 -4.12
N PRO A 104 -6.90 -18.65 -5.46
CA PRO A 104 -7.53 -19.81 -6.07
C PRO A 104 -6.78 -21.13 -5.78
N ASP A 105 -5.46 -21.13 -5.86
CA ASP A 105 -4.61 -22.31 -5.68
C ASP A 105 -3.23 -21.93 -5.15
N PRO A 106 -3.07 -21.67 -3.83
CA PRO A 106 -1.78 -21.28 -3.26
C PRO A 106 -0.67 -22.32 -3.42
N ALA A 107 -1.03 -23.60 -3.46
CA ALA A 107 -0.05 -24.68 -3.63
C ALA A 107 0.45 -24.76 -5.08
N GLY A 108 -0.44 -24.64 -6.05
CA GLY A 108 -0.10 -24.57 -7.47
C GLY A 108 0.68 -23.31 -7.81
N ASP A 109 0.35 -22.17 -7.21
CA ASP A 109 1.10 -20.91 -7.30
C ASP A 109 2.56 -21.10 -6.85
N GLY A 110 2.77 -21.67 -5.67
CA GLY A 110 4.11 -21.98 -5.16
C GLY A 110 4.88 -22.93 -6.07
N ALA A 111 4.23 -23.99 -6.56
CA ALA A 111 4.87 -24.96 -7.47
C ALA A 111 5.24 -24.32 -8.83
N ASP A 112 4.41 -23.44 -9.36
CA ASP A 112 4.72 -22.72 -10.62
C ASP A 112 5.87 -21.71 -10.41
N MET A 113 5.90 -21.00 -9.28
CA MET A 113 7.03 -20.15 -8.88
C MET A 113 8.34 -20.95 -8.79
N GLU A 114 8.35 -22.08 -8.11
CA GLU A 114 9.51 -22.97 -7.98
C GLU A 114 10.00 -23.48 -9.34
N ALA A 115 9.10 -23.77 -10.26
CA ALA A 115 9.47 -24.29 -11.57
C ALA A 115 9.95 -23.21 -12.54
N ARG A 116 9.39 -22.01 -12.50
CA ARG A 116 9.60 -20.98 -13.55
C ARG A 116 10.46 -19.82 -13.12
N VAL A 117 10.45 -19.45 -11.84
CA VAL A 117 11.06 -18.20 -11.35
C VAL A 117 12.27 -18.47 -10.47
N LEU A 118 12.12 -19.32 -9.45
CA LEU A 118 13.16 -19.59 -8.47
C LEU A 118 14.42 -20.32 -9.01
N PRO A 119 14.42 -20.99 -10.18
CA PRO A 119 15.67 -21.44 -10.79
C PRO A 119 16.61 -20.31 -11.24
N TYR A 120 16.12 -19.07 -11.27
CA TYR A 120 16.85 -17.89 -11.78
C TYR A 120 16.97 -16.76 -10.76
N ALA A 121 16.36 -16.92 -9.59
CA ALA A 121 16.37 -15.90 -8.54
C ALA A 121 16.19 -16.50 -7.16
N LYS A 122 16.60 -15.75 -6.14
CA LYS A 122 16.41 -16.11 -4.72
C LYS A 122 15.37 -15.18 -4.10
N ALA A 123 14.33 -15.73 -3.49
CA ALA A 123 13.44 -14.96 -2.65
C ALA A 123 14.24 -14.37 -1.47
N ARG A 124 14.08 -13.07 -1.20
CA ARG A 124 14.84 -12.32 -0.18
C ARG A 124 13.98 -11.85 0.96
N ALA A 125 12.84 -11.27 0.66
CA ALA A 125 11.98 -10.68 1.66
C ALA A 125 10.52 -10.74 1.24
N TYR A 126 9.67 -10.77 2.24
CA TYR A 126 8.23 -10.58 2.13
C TYR A 126 7.81 -9.57 3.21
N SER A 127 6.98 -8.61 2.84
CA SER A 127 6.40 -7.68 3.80
C SER A 127 4.94 -7.38 3.48
N ALA A 128 4.16 -7.16 4.52
CA ALA A 128 2.77 -6.77 4.44
C ALA A 128 2.59 -5.40 5.08
N HIS A 129 1.79 -4.57 4.45
CA HIS A 129 1.56 -3.19 4.84
C HIS A 129 0.07 -2.87 4.83
N VAL A 130 -0.34 -1.90 5.65
CA VAL A 130 -1.69 -1.33 5.66
C VAL A 130 -1.62 0.05 5.02
N LEU A 131 -2.47 0.30 4.02
CA LEU A 131 -2.65 1.64 3.47
C LEU A 131 -3.04 2.60 4.61
N TRP A 132 -2.37 3.74 4.65
CA TRP A 132 -2.71 4.84 5.54
C TRP A 132 -3.27 6.01 4.73
N PRO A 133 -4.60 6.06 4.55
CA PRO A 133 -5.22 6.98 3.61
C PRO A 133 -5.17 8.45 4.04
N GLU A 134 -5.18 8.73 5.36
CA GLU A 134 -5.29 10.10 5.87
C GLU A 134 -4.09 10.99 5.49
N PRO A 135 -2.81 10.54 5.62
CA PRO A 135 -1.67 11.32 5.17
C PRO A 135 -1.37 11.16 3.68
N SER A 136 -2.06 10.25 2.98
CA SER A 136 -1.85 10.01 1.55
C SER A 136 -2.57 11.06 0.70
N THR A 137 -1.91 11.57 -0.35
CA THR A 137 -2.47 12.56 -1.28
C THR A 137 -2.85 11.94 -2.63
N VAL A 138 -2.30 10.77 -2.97
CA VAL A 138 -2.64 9.97 -4.15
C VAL A 138 -2.72 8.50 -3.77
N ARG A 139 -3.36 7.68 -4.62
CA ARG A 139 -3.53 6.23 -4.45
C ARG A 139 -3.35 5.51 -5.79
N SER A 140 -2.26 5.84 -6.49
CA SER A 140 -2.07 5.41 -7.88
C SER A 140 -2.02 3.89 -8.06
N LEU A 141 -1.45 3.14 -7.10
CA LEU A 141 -1.40 1.68 -7.18
C LEU A 141 -2.73 1.02 -6.83
N GLU A 142 -3.46 1.57 -5.84
CA GLU A 142 -4.82 1.14 -5.50
C GLU A 142 -5.79 1.38 -6.67
N GLU A 143 -5.57 2.46 -7.43
CA GLU A 143 -6.33 2.82 -8.63
C GLU A 143 -5.81 2.13 -9.90
N ARG A 144 -4.79 1.26 -9.76
CA ARG A 144 -4.14 0.53 -10.87
C ARG A 144 -3.53 1.43 -11.95
N GLN A 145 -2.97 2.55 -11.52
CA GLN A 145 -2.31 3.55 -12.36
C GLN A 145 -0.82 3.68 -11.99
N PRO A 146 0.01 2.65 -12.25
CA PRO A 146 1.43 2.69 -11.91
C PRO A 146 2.17 3.75 -12.71
N SER A 147 3.07 4.47 -12.05
CA SER A 147 3.98 5.41 -12.68
C SER A 147 5.21 4.70 -13.24
N PRO A 148 5.85 5.21 -14.31
CA PRO A 148 7.07 4.62 -14.88
C PRO A 148 8.23 4.55 -13.90
N VAL A 149 8.31 5.53 -13.00
CA VAL A 149 9.33 5.63 -11.95
C VAL A 149 8.64 5.86 -10.62
N LEU A 150 9.12 5.21 -9.58
CA LEU A 150 8.59 5.30 -8.23
C LEU A 150 9.74 5.61 -7.27
N ASP A 151 9.70 6.76 -6.57
CA ASP A 151 10.55 6.94 -5.41
C ASP A 151 9.91 6.25 -4.22
N VAL A 152 10.70 5.45 -3.53
CA VAL A 152 10.29 4.67 -2.38
C VAL A 152 11.10 5.12 -1.18
N TYR A 153 10.40 5.62 -0.17
CA TYR A 153 11.00 6.01 1.10
C TYR A 153 10.55 5.04 2.18
N SER A 154 11.51 4.63 3.00
CA SER A 154 11.27 3.75 4.14
C SER A 154 11.65 4.48 5.45
N PRO A 155 10.77 5.37 5.96
CA PRO A 155 11.00 6.04 7.24
C PRO A 155 10.92 5.04 8.40
N ARG A 156 11.80 5.23 9.40
CA ARG A 156 11.80 4.47 10.65
C ARG A 156 11.65 5.42 11.84
N VAL A 157 10.71 5.10 12.70
CA VAL A 157 10.41 5.82 13.93
C VAL A 157 10.66 4.87 15.11
N ALA A 158 11.25 5.36 16.19
CA ALA A 158 11.43 4.52 17.37
C ALA A 158 10.06 4.07 17.90
N PRO A 159 9.89 2.83 18.38
CA PRO A 159 8.60 2.31 18.82
C PRO A 159 7.89 3.20 19.85
N GLY A 160 8.65 3.85 20.77
CA GLY A 160 8.09 4.78 21.75
C GLY A 160 7.61 6.12 21.19
N ASP A 161 8.05 6.49 19.98
CA ASP A 161 7.73 7.75 19.32
C ASP A 161 6.60 7.60 18.27
N VAL A 162 6.15 6.38 17.98
CA VAL A 162 5.17 6.09 16.90
C VAL A 162 3.89 6.91 17.07
N ALA A 163 3.28 6.90 18.24
CA ALA A 163 2.04 7.64 18.48
C ALA A 163 2.22 9.16 18.29
N ALA A 164 3.34 9.72 18.74
CA ALA A 164 3.64 11.14 18.59
C ALA A 164 3.91 11.51 17.13
N PHE A 165 4.62 10.65 16.39
CA PHE A 165 4.87 10.80 14.97
C PHE A 165 3.57 10.78 14.15
N GLU A 166 2.72 9.76 14.39
CA GLU A 166 1.46 9.63 13.67
C GLU A 166 0.52 10.81 13.93
N ALA A 167 0.42 11.28 15.18
CA ALA A 167 -0.38 12.45 15.51
C ALA A 167 0.12 13.71 14.80
N ALA A 168 1.44 13.95 14.79
CA ALA A 168 2.03 15.11 14.11
C ALA A 168 1.86 15.03 12.60
N LEU A 169 2.05 13.84 11.99
CA LEU A 169 1.85 13.65 10.56
C LEU A 169 0.39 13.87 10.13
N LEU A 170 -0.57 13.37 10.91
CA LEU A 170 -1.99 13.60 10.66
C LEU A 170 -2.37 15.08 10.78
N ALA A 171 -1.86 15.78 11.80
CA ALA A 171 -2.11 17.21 11.96
C ALA A 171 -1.53 18.00 10.77
N ALA A 172 -0.32 17.68 10.31
CA ALA A 172 0.30 18.28 9.12
C ALA A 172 -0.54 18.02 7.85
N ALA A 173 -1.01 16.79 7.65
CA ALA A 173 -1.84 16.42 6.51
C ALA A 173 -3.19 17.15 6.52
N GLN A 174 -3.84 17.26 7.67
CA GLN A 174 -5.10 18.01 7.82
C GLN A 174 -4.93 19.51 7.54
N ALA A 175 -3.86 20.11 8.03
CA ALA A 175 -3.53 21.51 7.75
C ALA A 175 -3.24 21.74 6.26
N GLY A 176 -2.55 20.82 5.60
CA GLY A 176 -2.16 20.89 4.20
C GLY A 176 -3.29 20.67 3.20
N GLN A 177 -4.42 20.07 3.59
CA GLN A 177 -5.58 19.90 2.71
C GLN A 177 -6.19 21.22 2.24
N THR A 178 -5.89 22.33 2.91
CA THR A 178 -6.26 23.69 2.49
C THR A 178 -5.25 24.32 1.51
N GLY A 179 -4.04 23.77 1.41
CA GLY A 179 -2.98 24.19 0.49
C GLY A 179 -2.73 23.10 -0.56
N LYS A 180 -2.78 23.44 -1.85
CA LYS A 180 -2.49 22.49 -2.93
C LYS A 180 -0.99 22.14 -2.94
N GLY A 181 -0.56 21.19 -2.11
CA GLY A 181 0.77 20.59 -2.19
C GLY A 181 0.99 19.95 -3.56
N ALA A 182 2.16 20.19 -4.17
CA ALA A 182 2.46 19.72 -5.52
C ALA A 182 2.89 18.24 -5.56
N LEU A 183 3.21 17.62 -4.40
CA LEU A 183 3.75 16.28 -4.33
C LEU A 183 2.65 15.26 -4.03
N GLY A 184 2.48 14.30 -4.94
CA GLY A 184 1.65 13.12 -4.71
C GLY A 184 2.45 12.05 -3.98
N TRP A 185 1.91 11.46 -2.91
CA TRP A 185 2.47 10.32 -2.21
C TRP A 185 1.40 9.44 -1.55
N THR A 186 1.76 8.17 -1.34
CA THR A 186 0.93 7.19 -0.63
C THR A 186 1.70 6.64 0.56
N TRP A 187 1.09 6.64 1.72
CA TRP A 187 1.65 6.14 2.97
C TRP A 187 1.08 4.78 3.34
N TYR A 188 1.96 3.92 3.85
CA TYR A 188 1.60 2.62 4.41
C TYR A 188 2.30 2.42 5.75
N ARG A 189 1.59 1.79 6.69
CA ARG A 189 2.16 1.26 7.93
C ARG A 189 2.59 -0.18 7.71
N LEU A 190 3.70 -0.59 8.29
CA LEU A 190 4.11 -1.98 8.29
C LEU A 190 3.15 -2.82 9.14
N ALA A 191 2.63 -3.92 8.56
CA ALA A 191 1.84 -4.93 9.26
C ALA A 191 2.65 -6.17 9.63
N GLY A 192 3.67 -6.51 8.83
CA GLY A 192 4.55 -7.65 9.07
C GLY A 192 5.73 -7.69 8.12
N GLY A 193 6.77 -8.44 8.47
CA GLY A 193 7.95 -8.60 7.64
C GLY A 193 9.01 -7.50 7.77
N GLY A 194 9.11 -6.85 8.95
CA GLY A 194 10.11 -5.83 9.24
C GLY A 194 10.04 -5.33 10.66
N ASP A 195 10.74 -4.23 10.95
CA ASP A 195 10.84 -3.63 12.29
C ASP A 195 9.62 -2.77 12.61
N LEU A 196 9.15 -2.82 13.85
CA LEU A 196 8.08 -1.96 14.36
C LEU A 196 8.48 -0.48 14.22
N GLY A 197 7.50 0.35 13.84
CA GLY A 197 7.72 1.78 13.56
C GLY A 197 8.30 2.05 12.17
N SER A 198 8.31 1.05 11.28
CA SER A 198 8.66 1.23 9.87
C SER A 198 7.43 1.60 9.04
N TYR A 199 7.66 2.48 8.08
CA TYR A 199 6.65 2.93 7.11
C TYR A 199 7.18 2.72 5.69
N LEU A 200 6.26 2.66 4.74
CA LEU A 200 6.55 2.69 3.32
C LEU A 200 5.84 3.91 2.71
N VAL A 201 6.59 4.74 1.98
CA VAL A 201 6.04 5.91 1.30
C VAL A 201 6.38 5.84 -0.17
N LEU A 202 5.36 5.85 -1.00
CA LEU A 202 5.49 5.74 -2.45
C LEU A 202 5.19 7.10 -3.11
N VAL A 203 6.13 7.61 -3.89
CA VAL A 203 6.02 8.87 -4.62
C VAL A 203 6.08 8.59 -6.12
N PRO A 204 4.94 8.63 -6.84
CA PRO A 204 4.91 8.38 -8.27
C PRO A 204 5.61 9.51 -9.04
N ARG A 205 6.42 9.14 -10.05
CA ARG A 205 7.12 10.05 -10.95
C ARG A 205 6.76 9.69 -12.40
N ARG A 206 6.51 10.69 -13.22
CA ARG A 206 6.18 10.51 -14.65
C ARG A 206 7.40 10.18 -15.49
N ALA A 207 8.58 10.65 -15.06
CA ALA A 207 9.84 10.46 -15.74
C ALA A 207 11.02 10.60 -14.77
N TRP A 208 12.19 10.14 -15.20
CA TRP A 208 13.46 10.35 -14.48
C TRP A 208 13.79 11.83 -14.27
N ALA A 209 13.37 12.69 -15.19
CA ALA A 209 13.56 14.14 -15.06
C ALA A 209 12.88 14.73 -13.82
N ASP A 210 11.80 14.12 -13.33
CA ASP A 210 11.10 14.57 -12.13
C ASP A 210 11.92 14.37 -10.83
N LEU A 211 13.05 13.67 -10.90
CA LEU A 211 14.00 13.52 -9.78
C LEU A 211 14.82 14.80 -9.53
N ALA A 212 14.99 15.66 -10.53
CA ALA A 212 15.81 16.88 -10.43
C ALA A 212 15.31 17.85 -9.36
N GLY A 213 14.01 17.88 -9.08
CA GLY A 213 13.40 18.74 -8.04
C GLY A 213 13.09 18.03 -6.73
N ARG A 214 13.66 16.84 -6.52
CA ARG A 214 13.39 16.05 -5.31
C ARG A 214 13.95 16.77 -4.07
N PRO A 215 13.12 16.97 -3.01
CA PRO A 215 13.62 17.47 -1.74
C PRO A 215 14.75 16.59 -1.17
N ALA A 216 15.70 17.22 -0.51
CA ALA A 216 16.90 16.55 -0.01
C ALA A 216 16.62 15.62 1.19
N ASP A 217 15.54 15.89 1.92
CA ASP A 217 15.19 15.16 3.13
C ASP A 217 13.67 14.96 3.27
N LEU A 218 13.27 14.18 4.29
CA LEU A 218 11.86 13.89 4.57
C LEU A 218 11.09 15.15 5.01
N ALA A 219 11.73 16.09 5.69
CA ALA A 219 11.09 17.34 6.10
C ALA A 219 10.68 18.17 4.88
N GLY A 220 11.56 18.27 3.89
CA GLY A 220 11.28 18.93 2.61
C GLY A 220 10.19 18.19 1.81
N LEU A 221 10.18 16.86 1.82
CA LEU A 221 9.12 16.06 1.19
C LEU A 221 7.76 16.32 1.84
N MET A 222 7.68 16.30 3.18
CA MET A 222 6.47 16.60 3.92
C MET A 222 6.00 18.05 3.65
N ALA A 223 6.94 19.01 3.60
CA ALA A 223 6.62 20.38 3.27
C ALA A 223 6.11 20.54 1.83
N ALA A 224 6.65 19.78 0.88
CA ALA A 224 6.18 19.78 -0.51
C ALA A 224 4.78 19.14 -0.66
N ALA A 225 4.44 18.17 0.19
CA ALA A 225 3.13 17.50 0.16
C ALA A 225 2.04 18.28 0.92
N TYR A 226 2.35 18.80 2.09
CA TYR A 226 1.37 19.40 3.01
C TYR A 226 1.54 20.92 3.20
N GLY A 227 2.66 21.48 2.79
CA GLY A 227 3.09 22.81 3.20
C GLY A 227 3.94 22.77 4.48
N ALA A 228 4.76 23.80 4.68
CA ALA A 228 5.57 23.94 5.90
C ALA A 228 4.68 24.27 7.10
N SER A 229 4.79 23.52 8.18
CA SER A 229 4.06 23.74 9.42
C SER A 229 4.86 23.23 10.64
N PRO A 230 4.55 23.68 11.87
CA PRO A 230 5.16 23.13 13.08
C PRO A 230 4.93 21.62 13.24
N ASP A 231 3.75 21.13 12.87
CA ASP A 231 3.42 19.70 12.96
C ASP A 231 4.21 18.88 11.94
N GLN A 232 4.38 19.40 10.70
CA GLN A 232 5.25 18.78 9.69
C GLN A 232 6.69 18.70 10.17
N ALA A 233 7.23 19.76 10.74
CA ALA A 233 8.58 19.78 11.29
C ALA A 233 8.72 18.81 12.47
N ARG A 234 7.72 18.74 13.37
CA ARG A 234 7.69 17.81 14.49
C ARG A 234 7.66 16.35 14.01
N ALA A 235 6.84 16.02 13.02
CA ALA A 235 6.82 14.66 12.46
C ALA A 235 8.19 14.28 11.89
N ALA A 236 8.82 15.16 11.11
CA ALA A 236 10.13 14.90 10.51
C ALA A 236 11.23 14.62 11.55
N VAL A 237 11.26 15.35 12.67
CA VAL A 237 12.26 15.18 13.75
C VAL A 237 12.13 13.83 14.46
N LEU A 238 10.96 13.24 14.52
CA LEU A 238 10.72 11.95 15.15
C LEU A 238 11.22 10.75 14.31
N VAL A 239 11.50 10.97 13.04
CA VAL A 239 12.07 9.94 12.15
C VAL A 239 13.56 9.75 12.45
N LYS A 240 13.97 8.51 12.75
CA LYS A 240 15.36 8.15 13.11
C LYS A 240 16.22 7.85 11.89
N GLY A 241 15.60 7.53 10.76
CA GLY A 241 16.30 7.26 9.50
C GLY A 241 15.32 7.01 8.37
N VAL A 242 15.77 7.29 7.17
CA VAL A 242 15.00 7.09 5.94
C VAL A 242 15.90 6.43 4.91
N GLU A 243 15.54 5.25 4.46
CA GLU A 243 16.11 4.70 3.24
C GLU A 243 15.35 5.21 2.03
N VAL A 244 16.07 5.49 0.94
CA VAL A 244 15.46 6.01 -0.29
C VAL A 244 15.92 5.15 -1.46
N GLU A 245 14.95 4.69 -2.22
CA GLU A 245 15.17 3.92 -3.44
C GLU A 245 14.40 4.52 -4.61
N THR A 246 14.85 4.24 -5.81
CA THR A 246 14.10 4.51 -7.03
C THR A 246 13.81 3.18 -7.72
N TRP A 247 12.53 2.93 -8.01
CA TRP A 247 12.07 1.72 -8.68
C TRP A 247 11.59 2.04 -10.09
N SER A 248 11.99 1.22 -11.06
CA SER A 248 11.53 1.30 -12.46
C SER A 248 10.43 0.28 -12.71
N TYR A 249 9.25 0.75 -13.09
CA TYR A 249 8.09 -0.09 -13.38
C TYR A 249 8.32 -0.95 -14.63
N LYS A 250 7.85 -2.20 -14.57
CA LYS A 250 7.97 -3.20 -15.65
C LYS A 250 6.59 -3.67 -16.09
N PRO A 251 5.97 -3.01 -17.08
CA PRO A 251 4.64 -3.40 -17.56
C PRO A 251 4.52 -4.85 -18.02
N LYS A 252 5.59 -5.40 -18.65
CA LYS A 252 5.64 -6.79 -19.10
C LYS A 252 5.74 -7.81 -17.98
N LEU A 253 6.14 -7.36 -16.78
CA LEU A 253 6.24 -8.14 -15.56
C LEU A 253 5.18 -7.68 -14.56
N SER A 254 4.02 -7.30 -15.07
CA SER A 254 2.87 -6.86 -14.27
C SER A 254 1.58 -7.39 -14.88
N ARG A 255 0.59 -7.63 -14.03
CA ARG A 255 -0.75 -8.06 -14.42
C ARG A 255 -1.78 -7.24 -13.65
N LEU A 256 -2.55 -6.44 -14.36
CA LEU A 256 -3.60 -5.59 -13.79
C LEU A 256 -4.95 -6.04 -14.38
N PRO A 257 -5.67 -6.95 -13.69
CA PRO A 257 -6.97 -7.46 -14.15
C PRO A 257 -8.10 -6.43 -14.11
#